data_dfe92301fb6ba5e8197bc8b39a3b535e
#
_entry.id   dfe92301fb6ba5e8197bc8b39a3b535e
#
_cell.length_a   1.000
_cell.length_b   1.000
_cell.length_c   1.000
_cell.angle_alpha   90.00
_cell.angle_beta   90.00
_cell.angle_gamma   90.00
#
_symmetry.space_group_name_H-M   'P 1'
#
loop_
_entity.id
_entity.type
_entity.pdbx_description
1 polymer ?
#
loop_
_entity_poly.entity_id
_entity_poly.type
_entity_poly.pdbx_seq_one_letter_code
_entity_poly.pdbx_strand_id
1 'polypeptide(L)'
;SFRCGNPMINQIHKNAIQTEKANIHSILTDCPQRDERMGWMNDATVRFEETPYNFNIGRLFAKVVRDIRNEQRENGAFTCCAPFVFGALPADPVCSSFLVAGAQALRFTGNIALIAEAFDGFAAWEDFLLSQSEDGIVQYSYYGDWAGPAYACMSDEFACSAVTPGV
;
A
#
# COMPACT_ATOMS: atom_id res chain seq x y z
N SER A 1 -13.40 1.06 -20.92
CA SER A 1 -14.39 1.83 -20.11
C SER A 1 -15.54 0.93 -19.69
N PHE A 2 -15.87 0.93 -18.41
CA PHE A 2 -17.01 0.20 -17.87
C PHE A 2 -18.32 1.00 -18.05
N ARG A 3 -19.41 0.31 -18.41
CA ARG A 3 -20.77 0.87 -18.44
C ARG A 3 -21.79 -0.27 -18.28
N CYS A 4 -22.81 -0.07 -17.47
CA CYS A 4 -23.93 -0.99 -17.28
C CYS A 4 -25.29 -0.25 -17.28
N GLY A 5 -26.39 -1.01 -17.23
CA GLY A 5 -27.74 -0.44 -17.22
C GLY A 5 -28.14 0.31 -15.95
N ASN A 6 -27.36 0.17 -14.86
CA ASN A 6 -27.64 0.86 -13.60
C ASN A 6 -26.85 2.18 -13.52
N PRO A 7 -27.52 3.35 -13.48
CA PRO A 7 -26.87 4.65 -13.44
C PRO A 7 -26.05 4.89 -12.16
N MET A 8 -26.49 4.32 -11.03
CA MET A 8 -25.76 4.45 -9.77
C MET A 8 -24.41 3.72 -9.80
N ILE A 9 -24.36 2.50 -10.34
CA ILE A 9 -23.11 1.74 -10.51
C ILE A 9 -22.15 2.47 -11.46
N ASN A 10 -22.68 3.04 -12.55
CA ASN A 10 -21.87 3.86 -13.44
C ASN A 10 -21.30 5.10 -12.76
N GLN A 11 -22.06 5.72 -11.84
CA GLN A 11 -21.57 6.87 -11.07
C GLN A 11 -20.51 6.46 -10.05
N ILE A 12 -20.68 5.34 -9.34
CA ILE A 12 -19.69 4.79 -8.41
C ILE A 12 -18.37 4.55 -9.17
N HIS A 13 -18.41 3.89 -10.33
CA HIS A 13 -17.22 3.66 -11.14
C HIS A 13 -16.52 4.95 -11.57
N LYS A 14 -17.29 5.97 -11.98
CA LYS A 14 -16.72 7.29 -12.31
C LYS A 14 -16.05 7.94 -11.11
N ASN A 15 -16.66 7.85 -9.93
CA ASN A 15 -16.11 8.41 -8.70
C ASN A 15 -14.80 7.69 -8.33
N ALA A 16 -14.73 6.36 -8.42
CA ALA A 16 -13.53 5.59 -8.18
C ALA A 16 -12.38 6.04 -9.10
N ILE A 17 -12.63 6.10 -10.41
CA ILE A 17 -11.62 6.59 -11.37
C ILE A 17 -11.18 8.03 -11.07
N GLN A 18 -12.10 8.91 -10.70
CA GLN A 18 -11.77 10.31 -10.39
C GLN A 18 -10.92 10.41 -9.14
N THR A 19 -11.26 9.64 -8.09
CA THR A 19 -10.50 9.58 -6.85
C THR A 19 -9.09 9.04 -7.10
N GLU A 20 -8.98 7.95 -7.86
CA GLU A 20 -7.69 7.37 -8.22
C GLU A 20 -6.82 8.39 -8.98
N LYS A 21 -7.37 9.08 -9.98
CA LYS A 21 -6.67 10.14 -10.71
C LYS A 21 -6.19 11.27 -9.81
N ALA A 22 -7.00 11.64 -8.82
CA ALA A 22 -6.65 12.71 -7.88
C ALA A 22 -5.51 12.33 -6.94
N ASN A 23 -5.19 11.03 -6.81
CA ASN A 23 -4.13 10.50 -5.98
C ASN A 23 -2.93 9.96 -6.77
N ILE A 24 -2.99 9.94 -8.10
CA ILE A 24 -1.85 9.59 -8.96
C ILE A 24 -1.13 10.87 -9.37
N HIS A 25 -0.05 11.15 -8.68
CA HIS A 25 0.88 12.23 -9.02
C HIS A 25 2.22 11.63 -9.45
N SER A 26 3.35 12.14 -8.99
CA SER A 26 4.64 11.46 -9.12
C SER A 26 4.77 10.27 -8.16
N ILE A 27 3.95 10.28 -7.11
CA ILE A 27 3.75 9.20 -6.13
C ILE A 27 2.26 8.90 -6.01
N LEU A 28 1.91 7.83 -5.33
CA LEU A 28 0.53 7.53 -4.96
C LEU A 28 0.23 8.17 -3.62
N THR A 29 -0.51 9.28 -3.62
CA THR A 29 -0.90 9.95 -2.38
C THR A 29 -2.07 9.25 -1.70
N ASP A 30 -2.17 9.39 -0.40
CA ASP A 30 -3.22 8.79 0.44
C ASP A 30 -4.60 9.35 0.11
N CYS A 31 -4.72 10.69 0.08
CA CYS A 31 -6.00 11.35 -0.09
C CYS A 31 -5.87 12.71 -0.80
N PRO A 32 -6.89 13.16 -1.57
CA PRO A 32 -6.81 14.40 -2.30
C PRO A 32 -7.29 15.64 -1.50
N GLN A 33 -8.00 15.44 -0.38
CA GLN A 33 -8.66 16.53 0.35
C GLN A 33 -7.80 17.20 1.41
N ARG A 34 -6.70 16.55 1.84
CA ARG A 34 -5.75 17.12 2.80
C ARG A 34 -4.50 17.62 2.09
N ASP A 35 -3.84 18.59 2.68
CA ASP A 35 -2.51 19.05 2.24
C ASP A 35 -1.39 18.18 2.84
N GLU A 36 -1.58 16.89 2.86
CA GLU A 36 -0.66 15.88 3.37
C GLU A 36 0.30 15.42 2.29
N ARG A 37 -0.22 14.92 1.18
CA ARG A 37 0.49 14.55 -0.06
C ARG A 37 1.62 13.56 0.14
N MET A 38 1.40 12.60 1.03
CA MET A 38 2.37 11.56 1.35
C MET A 38 2.05 10.26 0.62
N GLY A 39 3.10 9.50 0.35
CA GLY A 39 2.99 8.19 -0.30
C GLY A 39 2.73 7.07 0.70
N TRP A 40 1.65 7.15 1.46
CA TRP A 40 1.26 6.10 2.40
C TRP A 40 0.98 4.80 1.68
N MET A 41 1.71 3.74 2.06
CA MET A 41 1.67 2.48 1.33
C MET A 41 0.43 1.66 1.64
N ASN A 42 -0.10 1.74 2.85
CA ASN A 42 -1.36 1.07 3.19
C ASN A 42 -2.50 1.53 2.27
N ASP A 43 -2.67 2.82 2.14
CA ASP A 43 -3.68 3.44 1.26
C ASP A 43 -3.49 3.05 -0.22
N ALA A 44 -2.25 2.95 -0.66
CA ALA A 44 -1.93 2.50 -2.01
C ALA A 44 -2.22 1.01 -2.20
N THR A 45 -1.87 0.16 -1.23
CA THR A 45 -2.01 -1.30 -1.33
C THR A 45 -3.43 -1.73 -1.66
N VAL A 46 -4.43 -1.17 -0.97
CA VAL A 46 -5.84 -1.55 -1.13
C VAL A 46 -6.41 -1.21 -2.51
N ARG A 47 -5.75 -0.32 -3.27
CA ARG A 47 -6.16 0.09 -4.62
C ARG A 47 -5.48 -0.71 -5.75
N PHE A 48 -4.38 -1.38 -5.47
CA PHE A 48 -3.54 -1.99 -6.51
C PHE A 48 -4.21 -3.11 -7.29
N GLU A 49 -5.24 -3.73 -6.76
CA GLU A 49 -5.99 -4.74 -7.51
C GLU A 49 -6.93 -4.14 -8.55
N GLU A 50 -7.49 -2.95 -8.29
CA GLU A 50 -8.44 -2.31 -9.22
C GLU A 50 -7.75 -1.37 -10.22
N THR A 51 -6.63 -0.73 -9.84
CA THR A 51 -5.90 0.24 -10.65
C THR A 51 -5.57 -0.27 -12.06
N PRO A 52 -5.08 -1.52 -12.26
CA PRO A 52 -4.73 -2.04 -13.59
C PRO A 52 -5.88 -2.14 -14.58
N TYR A 53 -7.11 -2.26 -14.10
CA TYR A 53 -8.29 -2.31 -14.98
C TYR A 53 -8.68 -0.95 -15.54
N ASN A 54 -8.24 0.13 -14.90
CA ASN A 54 -8.61 1.49 -15.23
C ASN A 54 -7.46 2.31 -15.83
N PHE A 55 -6.21 1.95 -15.52
CA PHE A 55 -5.03 2.73 -15.89
C PHE A 55 -3.91 1.86 -16.47
N ASN A 56 -3.06 2.49 -17.29
CA ASN A 56 -1.81 1.86 -17.72
C ASN A 56 -0.77 1.96 -16.60
N ILE A 57 -0.62 0.89 -15.86
CA ILE A 57 0.18 0.84 -14.63
C ILE A 57 1.68 0.52 -14.83
N GLY A 58 2.09 0.17 -16.03
CA GLY A 58 3.41 -0.43 -16.26
C GLY A 58 4.58 0.40 -15.74
N ARG A 59 4.56 1.72 -16.00
CA ARG A 59 5.58 2.63 -15.49
C ARG A 59 5.34 3.03 -14.03
N LEU A 60 4.08 3.18 -13.65
CA LEU A 60 3.69 3.58 -12.31
C LEU A 60 4.13 2.54 -11.27
N PHE A 61 3.76 1.29 -11.47
CA PHE A 61 4.08 0.23 -10.50
C PHE A 61 5.56 -0.09 -10.47
N ALA A 62 6.25 0.00 -11.60
CA ALA A 62 7.71 -0.10 -11.61
C ALA A 62 8.38 1.01 -10.78
N LYS A 63 7.83 2.24 -10.85
CA LYS A 63 8.31 3.34 -10.01
C LYS A 63 8.01 3.08 -8.54
N VAL A 64 6.80 2.67 -8.19
CA VAL A 64 6.40 2.35 -6.79
C VAL A 64 7.33 1.31 -6.18
N VAL A 65 7.59 0.21 -6.90
CA VAL A 65 8.53 -0.83 -6.44
C VAL A 65 9.92 -0.26 -6.17
N ARG A 66 10.45 0.58 -7.07
CA ARG A 66 11.77 1.18 -6.89
C ARG A 66 11.81 2.21 -5.77
N ASP A 67 10.77 3.05 -5.64
CA ASP A 67 10.68 4.02 -4.55
C ASP A 67 10.72 3.31 -3.18
N ILE A 68 9.96 2.24 -3.02
CA ILE A 68 9.96 1.45 -1.76
C ILE A 68 11.30 0.76 -1.55
N ARG A 69 11.87 0.15 -2.62
CA ARG A 69 13.18 -0.50 -2.55
C ARG A 69 14.29 0.46 -2.10
N ASN A 70 14.22 1.72 -2.51
CA ASN A 70 15.19 2.75 -2.13
C ASN A 70 15.10 3.14 -0.64
N GLU A 71 13.95 2.92 0.00
CA GLU A 71 13.75 3.15 1.43
C GLU A 71 14.10 1.92 2.29
N GLN A 72 14.40 0.77 1.65
CA GLN A 72 14.65 -0.47 2.36
C GLN A 72 15.96 -0.44 3.12
N ARG A 73 15.93 -0.87 4.38
CA ARG A 73 17.07 -0.96 5.28
C ARG A 73 17.81 -2.29 5.11
N GLU A 74 19.00 -2.39 5.69
CA GLU A 74 19.82 -3.61 5.64
C GLU A 74 19.12 -4.84 6.22
N ASN A 75 18.25 -4.65 7.21
CA ASN A 75 17.46 -5.73 7.80
C ASN A 75 16.20 -6.10 7.02
N GLY A 76 15.98 -5.52 5.83
CA GLY A 76 14.82 -5.77 5.00
C GLY A 76 13.61 -4.87 5.25
N ALA A 77 13.54 -4.18 6.41
CA ALA A 77 12.46 -3.27 6.72
C ALA A 77 12.46 -2.04 5.81
N PHE A 78 11.29 -1.46 5.59
CA PHE A 78 11.13 -0.15 4.95
C PHE A 78 10.16 0.73 5.73
N THR A 79 10.01 1.96 5.30
CA THR A 79 9.15 2.96 5.93
C THR A 79 7.69 2.80 5.50
N CYS A 80 6.75 3.31 6.28
CA CYS A 80 5.31 3.22 5.98
C CYS A 80 4.87 4.12 4.82
N CYS A 81 5.70 5.05 4.38
CA CYS A 81 5.49 5.84 3.16
C CYS A 81 6.77 5.88 2.31
N ALA A 82 6.59 5.92 1.00
CA ALA A 82 7.69 5.99 0.03
C ALA A 82 7.37 6.99 -1.10
N PRO A 83 8.25 7.98 -1.34
CA PRO A 83 9.46 8.30 -0.58
C PRO A 83 9.18 8.69 0.87
N PHE A 84 10.13 8.42 1.75
CA PHE A 84 9.95 8.70 3.17
C PHE A 84 9.99 10.21 3.45
N VAL A 85 8.94 10.70 4.10
CA VAL A 85 8.84 12.07 4.60
C VAL A 85 8.61 12.04 6.11
N PHE A 86 7.69 11.19 6.53
CA PHE A 86 7.24 11.07 7.92
C PHE A 86 6.63 9.70 8.13
N GLY A 87 6.57 9.23 9.39
CA GLY A 87 5.85 8.03 9.77
C GLY A 87 6.72 6.95 10.38
N ALA A 88 6.19 5.73 10.43
CA ALA A 88 6.81 4.61 11.11
C ALA A 88 7.93 3.93 10.31
N LEU A 89 8.88 3.39 11.04
CA LEU A 89 9.88 2.43 10.60
C LEU A 89 10.06 1.41 11.75
N PRO A 90 9.82 0.13 11.53
CA PRO A 90 9.39 -0.49 10.27
C PRO A 90 7.94 -0.13 9.88
N ALA A 91 7.63 -0.27 8.60
CA ALA A 91 6.26 -0.18 8.13
C ALA A 91 5.41 -1.30 8.73
N ASP A 92 4.12 -1.03 8.90
CA ASP A 92 3.16 -2.07 9.29
C ASP A 92 3.08 -3.18 8.24
N PRO A 93 2.79 -4.43 8.63
CA PRO A 93 2.64 -5.54 7.69
C PRO A 93 1.64 -5.27 6.56
N VAL A 94 0.59 -4.50 6.82
CA VAL A 94 -0.40 -4.08 5.82
C VAL A 94 0.19 -3.18 4.72
N CYS A 95 1.32 -2.54 4.96
CA CYS A 95 2.05 -1.73 3.96
C CYS A 95 2.81 -2.58 2.92
N SER A 96 2.28 -3.77 2.58
CA SER A 96 2.89 -4.68 1.59
C SER A 96 2.75 -4.22 0.14
N SER A 97 2.61 -2.91 -0.09
CA SER A 97 2.61 -2.27 -1.42
C SER A 97 3.76 -2.73 -2.30
N PHE A 98 4.91 -3.00 -1.70
CA PHE A 98 6.10 -3.47 -2.39
C PHE A 98 5.83 -4.78 -3.16
N LEU A 99 5.31 -5.77 -2.45
CA LEU A 99 4.98 -7.08 -3.03
C LEU A 99 3.79 -6.99 -3.99
N VAL A 100 2.74 -6.29 -3.56
CA VAL A 100 1.49 -6.19 -4.34
C VAL A 100 1.73 -5.45 -5.65
N ALA A 101 2.45 -4.32 -5.65
CA ALA A 101 2.80 -3.59 -6.87
C ALA A 101 3.66 -4.44 -7.81
N GLY A 102 4.64 -5.17 -7.27
CA GLY A 102 5.46 -6.11 -8.05
C GLY A 102 4.63 -7.21 -8.70
N ALA A 103 3.77 -7.86 -7.93
CA ALA A 103 2.88 -8.91 -8.41
C ALA A 103 1.91 -8.41 -9.50
N GLN A 104 1.30 -7.24 -9.32
CA GLN A 104 0.40 -6.66 -10.32
C GLN A 104 1.18 -6.21 -11.58
N ALA A 105 2.37 -5.64 -11.43
CA ALA A 105 3.23 -5.32 -12.56
C ALA A 105 3.56 -6.56 -13.39
N LEU A 106 3.92 -7.67 -12.74
CA LEU A 106 4.17 -8.94 -13.43
C LEU A 106 2.91 -9.45 -14.12
N ARG A 107 1.79 -9.51 -13.41
CA ARG A 107 0.51 -10.05 -13.89
C ARG A 107 -0.03 -9.32 -15.12
N PHE A 108 0.00 -7.98 -15.11
CA PHE A 108 -0.64 -7.16 -16.15
C PHE A 108 0.30 -6.72 -17.26
N THR A 109 1.61 -6.71 -17.02
CA THR A 109 2.57 -6.21 -18.01
C THR A 109 3.65 -7.23 -18.42
N GLY A 110 3.74 -8.37 -17.72
CA GLY A 110 4.79 -9.37 -17.95
C GLY A 110 6.19 -8.86 -17.60
N ASN A 111 6.33 -7.84 -16.75
CA ASN A 111 7.62 -7.20 -16.45
C ASN A 111 8.50 -8.05 -15.52
N ILE A 112 9.03 -9.15 -16.06
CA ILE A 112 9.93 -10.05 -15.35
C ILE A 112 11.22 -9.34 -14.94
N ALA A 113 11.69 -8.38 -15.73
CA ALA A 113 12.92 -7.64 -15.43
C ALA A 113 12.79 -6.85 -14.11
N LEU A 114 11.62 -6.24 -13.84
CA LEU A 114 11.35 -5.56 -12.58
C LEU A 114 11.40 -6.53 -11.40
N ILE A 115 10.82 -7.73 -11.57
CA ILE A 115 10.84 -8.74 -10.51
C ILE A 115 12.27 -9.20 -10.23
N ALA A 116 13.07 -9.47 -11.27
CA ALA A 116 14.47 -9.85 -11.10
C ALA A 116 15.29 -8.73 -10.42
N GLU A 117 15.06 -7.46 -10.77
CA GLU A 117 15.70 -6.29 -10.17
C GLU A 117 15.38 -6.16 -8.66
N ALA A 118 14.16 -6.46 -8.26
CA ALA A 118 13.67 -6.22 -6.91
C ALA A 118 13.60 -7.49 -6.03
N PHE A 119 13.93 -8.66 -6.56
CA PHE A 119 13.70 -9.96 -5.91
C PHE A 119 14.33 -10.06 -4.52
N ASP A 120 15.59 -9.69 -4.40
CA ASP A 120 16.30 -9.73 -3.10
C ASP A 120 15.63 -8.80 -2.06
N GLY A 121 15.06 -7.69 -2.53
CA GLY A 121 14.30 -6.78 -1.68
C GLY A 121 12.96 -7.38 -1.22
N PHE A 122 12.27 -8.08 -2.11
CA PHE A 122 11.03 -8.79 -1.75
C PHE A 122 11.31 -9.87 -0.71
N ALA A 123 12.34 -10.70 -0.94
CA ALA A 123 12.75 -11.74 -0.01
C ALA A 123 13.16 -11.14 1.35
N ALA A 124 13.94 -10.07 1.35
CA ALA A 124 14.38 -9.41 2.58
C ALA A 124 13.20 -8.84 3.41
N TRP A 125 12.14 -8.36 2.76
CA TRP A 125 10.93 -7.94 3.46
C TRP A 125 10.18 -9.11 4.10
N GLU A 126 10.03 -10.22 3.37
CA GLU A 126 9.43 -11.45 3.91
C GLU A 126 10.25 -11.99 5.08
N ASP A 127 11.57 -12.07 4.96
CA ASP A 127 12.47 -12.51 6.02
C ASP A 127 12.35 -11.59 7.26
N PHE A 128 12.23 -10.27 7.05
CA PHE A 128 11.99 -9.34 8.13
C PHE A 128 10.66 -9.65 8.84
N LEU A 129 9.56 -9.81 8.11
CA LEU A 129 8.25 -10.14 8.70
C LEU A 129 8.30 -11.47 9.47
N LEU A 130 8.95 -12.50 8.91
CA LEU A 130 9.15 -13.77 9.59
C LEU A 130 9.95 -13.62 10.88
N SER A 131 10.98 -12.79 10.89
CA SER A 131 11.78 -12.50 12.09
C SER A 131 10.99 -11.80 13.20
N GLN A 132 9.88 -11.17 12.86
CA GLN A 132 8.97 -10.47 13.78
C GLN A 132 7.72 -11.31 14.10
N SER A 133 7.70 -12.58 13.70
CA SER A 133 6.56 -13.46 13.87
C SER A 133 6.77 -14.47 14.97
N GLU A 134 5.70 -14.82 15.68
CA GLU A 134 5.61 -15.95 16.59
C GLU A 134 4.49 -16.88 16.09
N ASP A 135 4.80 -18.15 15.92
CA ASP A 135 3.88 -19.15 15.36
C ASP A 135 3.27 -18.75 14.00
N GLY A 136 4.04 -18.01 13.17
CA GLY A 136 3.61 -17.53 11.86
C GLY A 136 2.72 -16.27 11.88
N ILE A 137 2.54 -15.68 13.06
CA ILE A 137 1.76 -14.45 13.23
C ILE A 137 2.72 -13.30 13.55
N VAL A 138 2.70 -12.25 12.75
CA VAL A 138 3.51 -11.05 13.00
C VAL A 138 3.07 -10.38 14.31
N GLN A 139 4.03 -10.07 15.18
CA GLN A 139 3.79 -9.61 16.56
C GLN A 139 3.88 -8.10 16.73
N TYR A 140 4.03 -7.34 15.64
CA TYR A 140 4.05 -5.90 15.72
C TYR A 140 3.05 -5.23 14.80
N SER A 141 2.59 -4.06 15.18
CA SER A 141 1.93 -3.08 14.35
C SER A 141 2.23 -1.71 14.93
N TYR A 142 2.31 -0.68 14.12
CA TYR A 142 2.55 0.68 14.56
C TYR A 142 1.29 1.54 14.49
N TYR A 143 0.67 1.59 13.32
CA TYR A 143 -0.60 2.29 13.12
C TYR A 143 -1.81 1.35 13.16
N GLY A 144 -1.59 0.06 12.92
CA GLY A 144 -2.61 -0.97 12.93
C GLY A 144 -3.70 -0.75 11.89
N ASP A 145 -4.92 -1.11 12.23
CA ASP A 145 -6.11 -0.76 11.48
C ASP A 145 -6.48 0.70 11.78
N TRP A 146 -6.02 1.60 10.93
CA TRP A 146 -6.19 3.05 11.10
C TRP A 146 -7.65 3.49 11.30
N ALA A 147 -8.59 2.80 10.70
CA ALA A 147 -10.01 3.09 10.76
C ALA A 147 -10.82 1.91 11.30
N GLY A 148 -10.37 1.36 12.40
CA GLY A 148 -11.04 0.25 13.08
C GLY A 148 -12.51 0.54 13.41
N PRO A 149 -13.28 -0.50 13.73
CA PRO A 149 -14.69 -0.34 14.06
C PRO A 149 -14.93 0.68 15.17
N ALA A 150 -15.98 1.50 15.06
CA ALA A 150 -16.25 2.61 15.97
C ALA A 150 -16.29 2.23 17.46
N TYR A 151 -16.68 1.00 17.78
CA TYR A 151 -16.67 0.51 19.18
C TYR A 151 -15.25 0.29 19.73
N ALA A 152 -14.26 0.02 18.87
CA ALA A 152 -12.86 -0.09 19.28
C ALA A 152 -12.22 1.28 19.53
N CYS A 153 -12.83 2.34 18.97
CA CYS A 153 -12.35 3.71 19.08
C CYS A 153 -12.93 4.48 20.28
N MET A 154 -13.85 3.90 21.04
CA MET A 154 -14.61 4.62 22.08
C MET A 154 -13.88 4.74 23.43
N SER A 155 -12.71 4.14 23.61
CA SER A 155 -12.07 4.10 24.92
C SER A 155 -10.95 5.13 25.17
N ASP A 156 -10.35 5.72 24.11
CA ASP A 156 -9.35 6.77 24.22
C ASP A 156 -9.19 7.53 22.89
N GLU A 157 -8.86 8.84 22.97
CA GLU A 157 -8.74 9.72 21.78
C GLU A 157 -7.67 9.28 20.76
N PHE A 158 -6.81 8.33 21.11
CA PHE A 158 -5.78 7.75 20.24
C PHE A 158 -5.93 6.25 20.03
N ALA A 159 -6.94 5.62 20.58
CA ALA A 159 -7.10 4.16 20.57
C ALA A 159 -7.58 3.60 19.23
N CYS A 160 -7.96 4.45 18.26
CA CYS A 160 -8.29 3.99 16.91
C CYS A 160 -7.07 3.47 16.14
N SER A 161 -5.88 3.84 16.57
CA SER A 161 -4.61 3.30 16.12
C SER A 161 -4.06 2.23 17.06
N ALA A 162 -4.83 1.86 18.07
CA ALA A 162 -4.38 0.84 19.01
C ALA A 162 -4.24 -0.49 18.30
N VAL A 163 -3.07 -0.74 18.05
CA VAL A 163 -2.38 -1.95 17.71
C VAL A 163 -3.13 -3.13 18.29
N THR A 164 -3.73 -3.91 17.40
CA THR A 164 -4.08 -5.29 17.74
C THR A 164 -2.95 -6.13 17.18
N PRO A 165 -2.01 -6.60 17.99
CA PRO A 165 -0.99 -7.52 17.50
C PRO A 165 -1.66 -8.70 16.83
N GLY A 166 -1.21 -9.04 15.61
CA GLY A 166 -1.68 -10.24 14.93
C GLY A 166 -3.01 -10.14 14.17
N VAL A 167 -3.47 -8.95 13.77
CA VAL A 167 -4.60 -8.79 12.83
C VAL A 167 -4.09 -8.36 11.47
#